data_d1a4c61ba0e48398349f6f658ea2c2a7
#
_entry.id   d1a4c61ba0e48398349f6f658ea2c2a7
#
_cell.length_a   1.000
_cell.length_b   1.000
_cell.length_c   1.000
_cell.angle_alpha   90.00
_cell.angle_beta   90.00
_cell.angle_gamma   90.00
#
_symmetry.space_group_name_H-M   'P 1'
#
loop_
_entity.id
_entity.type
_entity.pdbx_description
1 polymer ?
#
loop_
_entity_poly.entity_id
_entity_poly.type
_entity_poly.pdbx_seq_one_letter_code
_entity_poly.pdbx_strand_id
1 'polypeptide(L)'
;STSYTRYMDKTQVFSLKDNDNISKRMVHVQLVSKIARTIGRALSLNEDLIEAAALGHDLGHVPFGHEGERILNKISLKHNEGYFNHNVQSVRELMNIENEGEGINLSIQTLDAILCHNGELELKEYHPKKKTTDKFLQDYENCYKIEGYTKTLIPNTLEGCVVRISDIIAYLGRDIEDAERLNLIKKEDLPKEITDVIGSTNKEIVNTLIMDIIN
;
A
#
# COMPACT_ATOMS: atom_id res chain seq x y z
N SER A 1 -12.40 -12.38 -3.58
CA SER A 1 -11.44 -13.08 -2.73
C SER A 1 -11.90 -13.04 -1.29
N THR A 2 -11.76 -14.14 -0.58
CA THR A 2 -12.12 -14.24 0.86
C THR A 2 -11.23 -13.33 1.71
N SER A 3 -9.94 -13.24 1.36
CA SER A 3 -8.98 -12.38 2.04
C SER A 3 -9.37 -10.89 1.97
N TYR A 4 -10.05 -10.45 0.91
CA TYR A 4 -10.51 -9.08 0.75
C TYR A 4 -11.49 -8.66 1.85
N THR A 5 -12.40 -9.55 2.27
CA THR A 5 -13.37 -9.22 3.34
C THR A 5 -12.71 -9.00 4.71
N ARG A 6 -11.51 -9.54 4.92
CA ARG A 6 -10.74 -9.35 6.16
C ARG A 6 -10.32 -7.89 6.41
N TYR A 7 -10.35 -7.04 5.38
CA TYR A 7 -10.09 -5.62 5.55
C TYR A 7 -11.11 -4.89 6.45
N MET A 8 -12.34 -5.41 6.56
CA MET A 8 -13.40 -4.80 7.34
C MET A 8 -13.07 -4.73 8.85
N ASP A 9 -12.31 -5.70 9.34
CA ASP A 9 -12.00 -5.83 10.77
C ASP A 9 -10.59 -5.33 11.14
N LYS A 10 -9.78 -4.92 10.16
CA LYS A 10 -8.46 -4.37 10.39
C LYS A 10 -8.50 -2.84 10.48
N THR A 11 -7.85 -2.27 11.49
CA THR A 11 -7.62 -0.82 11.58
C THR A 11 -6.48 -0.39 10.64
N GLN A 12 -6.45 0.89 10.25
CA GLN A 12 -5.36 1.43 9.44
C GLN A 12 -4.11 1.62 10.30
N VAL A 13 -4.07 2.63 11.15
CA VAL A 13 -2.92 2.94 12.00
C VAL A 13 -3.29 2.77 13.48
N PHE A 14 -4.38 3.39 13.91
CA PHE A 14 -4.77 3.43 15.32
C PHE A 14 -5.69 2.26 15.68
N SER A 15 -5.21 1.40 16.60
CA SER A 15 -5.94 0.20 17.06
C SER A 15 -6.71 0.49 18.34
N LEU A 16 -7.67 1.41 18.31
CA LEU A 16 -8.52 1.71 19.45
C LEU A 16 -9.84 0.94 19.35
N LYS A 17 -10.20 0.22 20.43
CA LYS A 17 -11.52 -0.41 20.56
C LYS A 17 -12.58 0.70 20.67
N ASP A 18 -13.72 0.48 20.03
CA ASP A 18 -14.96 1.24 20.24
C ASP A 18 -15.03 2.67 19.66
N ASN A 19 -14.24 2.99 18.62
CA ASN A 19 -14.39 4.25 17.91
C ASN A 19 -14.69 4.03 16.42
N ASP A 20 -15.95 4.16 16.03
CA ASP A 20 -16.43 3.98 14.66
C ASP A 20 -15.89 5.04 13.68
N ASN A 21 -15.28 6.11 14.21
CA ASN A 21 -14.70 7.19 13.39
C ASN A 21 -13.26 6.92 12.97
N ILE A 22 -12.62 5.88 13.51
CA ILE A 22 -11.24 5.51 13.13
C ILE A 22 -11.26 4.73 11.81
N SER A 23 -10.35 5.08 10.93
CA SER A 23 -10.26 4.51 9.58
C SER A 23 -10.00 3.01 9.62
N LYS A 24 -10.85 2.27 8.91
CA LYS A 24 -10.65 0.84 8.65
C LYS A 24 -9.81 0.64 7.38
N ARG A 25 -9.05 -0.45 7.32
CA ARG A 25 -8.22 -0.78 6.15
C ARG A 25 -9.04 -0.92 4.86
N MET A 26 -10.28 -1.39 4.95
CA MET A 26 -11.21 -1.40 3.82
C MET A 26 -11.39 0.00 3.19
N VAL A 27 -11.55 1.03 4.02
CA VAL A 27 -11.73 2.41 3.54
C VAL A 27 -10.45 2.91 2.88
N HIS A 28 -9.29 2.58 3.47
CA HIS A 28 -7.99 2.94 2.91
C HIS A 28 -7.79 2.33 1.50
N VAL A 29 -7.92 1.01 1.33
CA VAL A 29 -7.69 0.39 0.02
C VAL A 29 -8.67 0.87 -1.05
N GLN A 30 -9.90 1.22 -0.68
CA GLN A 30 -10.87 1.85 -1.57
C GLN A 30 -10.44 3.27 -1.97
N LEU A 31 -9.88 4.03 -1.05
CA LEU A 31 -9.37 5.37 -1.32
C LEU A 31 -8.14 5.31 -2.25
N VAL A 32 -7.18 4.41 -1.96
CA VAL A 32 -6.02 4.14 -2.85
C VAL A 32 -6.49 3.82 -4.25
N SER A 33 -7.46 2.91 -4.40
CA SER A 33 -8.02 2.55 -5.71
C SER A 33 -8.62 3.75 -6.44
N LYS A 34 -9.38 4.60 -5.75
CA LYS A 34 -9.98 5.80 -6.36
C LYS A 34 -8.94 6.84 -6.79
N ILE A 35 -7.96 7.11 -5.95
CA ILE A 35 -6.85 8.03 -6.26
C ILE A 35 -6.07 7.48 -7.46
N ALA A 36 -5.65 6.22 -7.41
CA ALA A 36 -4.86 5.58 -8.44
C ALA A 36 -5.59 5.54 -9.79
N ARG A 37 -6.89 5.20 -9.81
CA ARG A 37 -7.70 5.25 -11.02
C ARG A 37 -7.86 6.66 -11.58
N THR A 38 -7.96 7.68 -10.72
CA THR A 38 -8.05 9.08 -11.16
C THR A 38 -6.78 9.49 -11.90
N ILE A 39 -5.61 9.21 -11.31
CA ILE A 39 -4.30 9.46 -11.91
C ILE A 39 -4.14 8.63 -13.19
N GLY A 40 -4.43 7.32 -13.13
CA GLY A 40 -4.32 6.41 -14.26
C GLY A 40 -5.16 6.82 -15.45
N ARG A 41 -6.40 7.28 -15.22
CA ARG A 41 -7.28 7.80 -16.27
C ARG A 41 -6.70 9.07 -16.93
N ALA A 42 -6.20 10.00 -16.14
CA ALA A 42 -5.60 11.23 -16.65
C ALA A 42 -4.35 10.94 -17.50
N LEU A 43 -3.57 9.93 -17.10
CA LEU A 43 -2.36 9.49 -17.81
C LEU A 43 -2.62 8.42 -18.88
N SER A 44 -3.89 8.09 -19.18
CA SER A 44 -4.28 7.06 -20.17
C SER A 44 -3.68 5.67 -19.92
N LEU A 45 -3.57 5.27 -18.64
CA LEU A 45 -3.09 3.98 -18.20
C LEU A 45 -4.23 2.95 -18.05
N ASN A 46 -3.88 1.69 -17.82
CA ASN A 46 -4.85 0.61 -17.62
C ASN A 46 -5.48 0.70 -16.23
N GLU A 47 -6.70 1.26 -16.15
CA GLU A 47 -7.44 1.45 -14.89
C GLU A 47 -7.78 0.12 -14.19
N ASP A 48 -8.02 -0.97 -14.93
CA ASP A 48 -8.38 -2.26 -14.34
C ASP A 48 -7.17 -2.91 -13.66
N LEU A 49 -5.99 -2.79 -14.25
CA LEU A 49 -4.73 -3.21 -13.62
C LEU A 49 -4.46 -2.42 -12.35
N ILE A 50 -4.64 -1.10 -12.41
CA ILE A 50 -4.49 -0.19 -11.26
C ILE A 50 -5.43 -0.58 -10.14
N GLU A 51 -6.73 -0.76 -10.44
CA GLU A 51 -7.73 -1.13 -9.44
C GLU A 51 -7.44 -2.48 -8.78
N ALA A 52 -7.12 -3.49 -9.59
CA ALA A 52 -6.81 -4.83 -9.08
C ALA A 52 -5.59 -4.79 -8.13
N ALA A 53 -4.53 -4.07 -8.50
CA ALA A 53 -3.35 -3.92 -7.66
C ALA A 53 -3.65 -3.11 -6.39
N ALA A 54 -4.36 -1.99 -6.51
CA ALA A 54 -4.72 -1.14 -5.37
C ALA A 54 -5.63 -1.86 -4.36
N LEU A 55 -6.59 -2.67 -4.82
CA LEU A 55 -7.45 -3.45 -3.93
C LEU A 55 -6.73 -4.65 -3.28
N GLY A 56 -5.66 -5.13 -3.90
CA GLY A 56 -4.90 -6.30 -3.43
C GLY A 56 -3.66 -5.98 -2.60
N HIS A 57 -3.18 -4.73 -2.60
CA HIS A 57 -1.85 -4.40 -2.09
C HIS A 57 -1.65 -4.76 -0.61
N ASP A 58 -2.64 -4.56 0.22
CA ASP A 58 -2.60 -4.70 1.68
C ASP A 58 -3.18 -6.02 2.23
N LEU A 59 -3.55 -7.00 1.37
CA LEU A 59 -4.18 -8.27 1.80
C LEU A 59 -3.37 -8.99 2.88
N GLY A 60 -2.06 -9.00 2.75
CA GLY A 60 -1.12 -9.63 3.68
C GLY A 60 -0.87 -8.84 4.96
N HIS A 61 -1.49 -7.67 5.13
CA HIS A 61 -1.27 -6.87 6.32
C HIS A 61 -1.82 -7.56 7.57
N VAL A 62 -1.03 -7.53 8.64
CA VAL A 62 -1.33 -8.20 9.90
C VAL A 62 -2.10 -7.30 10.87
N PRO A 63 -2.75 -7.86 11.90
CA PRO A 63 -3.29 -7.05 13.00
C PRO A 63 -2.20 -6.20 13.68
N PHE A 64 -2.58 -5.04 14.18
CA PHE A 64 -1.71 -4.06 14.86
C PHE A 64 -0.64 -3.41 13.97
N GLY A 65 -0.91 -3.29 12.66
CA GLY A 65 -0.09 -2.53 11.73
C GLY A 65 1.37 -2.96 11.69
N HIS A 66 2.28 -1.99 11.58
CA HIS A 66 3.74 -2.25 11.51
C HIS A 66 4.31 -2.91 12.77
N GLU A 67 3.73 -2.70 13.95
CA GLU A 67 4.19 -3.37 15.16
C GLU A 67 3.90 -4.88 15.09
N GLY A 68 2.71 -5.26 14.60
CA GLY A 68 2.38 -6.67 14.35
C GLY A 68 3.30 -7.29 13.31
N GLU A 69 3.61 -6.56 12.24
CA GLU A 69 4.56 -6.99 11.21
C GLU A 69 5.97 -7.22 11.80
N ARG A 70 6.46 -6.28 12.61
CA ARG A 70 7.75 -6.39 13.30
C ARG A 70 7.83 -7.62 14.21
N ILE A 71 6.74 -7.92 14.92
CA ILE A 71 6.66 -9.11 15.80
C ILE A 71 6.66 -10.38 14.95
N LEU A 72 5.84 -10.45 13.89
CA LEU A 72 5.81 -11.61 13.00
C LEU A 72 7.13 -11.82 12.29
N ASN A 73 7.82 -10.76 11.85
CA ASN A 73 9.14 -10.88 11.26
C ASN A 73 10.15 -11.52 12.23
N LYS A 74 10.14 -11.14 13.51
CA LYS A 74 10.99 -11.78 14.53
C LYS A 74 10.67 -13.27 14.70
N ILE A 75 9.39 -13.64 14.69
CA ILE A 75 8.95 -15.02 14.82
C ILE A 75 9.39 -15.82 13.57
N SER A 76 9.15 -15.29 12.38
CA SER A 76 9.52 -15.90 11.10
C SER A 76 11.03 -16.21 11.05
N LEU A 77 11.85 -15.23 11.39
CA LEU A 77 13.32 -15.40 11.44
C LEU A 77 13.75 -16.45 12.46
N LYS A 78 13.11 -16.48 13.64
CA LYS A 78 13.39 -17.49 14.70
C LYS A 78 13.10 -18.92 14.21
N HIS A 79 12.13 -19.08 13.31
CA HIS A 79 11.75 -20.39 12.75
C HIS A 79 12.40 -20.68 11.39
N ASN A 80 13.36 -19.86 10.94
CA ASN A 80 14.05 -19.98 9.67
C ASN A 80 13.13 -19.90 8.42
N GLU A 81 11.99 -19.20 8.54
CA GLU A 81 11.03 -18.99 7.44
C GLU A 81 11.35 -17.77 6.57
N GLY A 82 12.43 -17.05 6.89
CA GLY A 82 12.84 -15.83 6.21
C GLY A 82 12.18 -14.56 6.74
N TYR A 83 12.39 -13.45 6.03
CA TYR A 83 11.84 -12.14 6.39
C TYR A 83 10.35 -12.05 6.09
N PHE A 84 9.57 -11.58 7.05
CA PHE A 84 8.15 -11.31 6.87
C PHE A 84 7.93 -9.84 6.48
N ASN A 85 7.21 -9.63 5.37
CA ASN A 85 6.77 -8.30 4.90
C ASN A 85 5.33 -8.42 4.39
N HIS A 86 4.47 -7.44 4.70
CA HIS A 86 3.05 -7.49 4.36
C HIS A 86 2.79 -7.52 2.85
N ASN A 87 3.57 -6.79 2.05
CA ASN A 87 3.47 -6.79 0.60
C ASN A 87 3.80 -8.15 -0.02
N VAL A 88 4.81 -8.84 0.52
CA VAL A 88 5.18 -10.21 0.12
C VAL A 88 4.07 -11.19 0.50
N GLN A 89 3.51 -11.03 1.71
CA GLN A 89 2.38 -11.84 2.17
C GLN A 89 1.12 -11.59 1.32
N SER A 90 0.88 -10.35 0.85
CA SER A 90 -0.22 -10.06 -0.09
C SER A 90 -0.11 -10.87 -1.37
N VAL A 91 1.09 -10.95 -1.95
CA VAL A 91 1.35 -11.78 -3.12
C VAL A 91 1.16 -13.26 -2.81
N ARG A 92 1.65 -13.74 -1.66
CA ARG A 92 1.48 -15.13 -1.22
C ARG A 92 0.01 -15.51 -1.05
N GLU A 93 -0.81 -14.64 -0.46
CA GLU A 93 -2.26 -14.85 -0.33
C GLU A 93 -2.90 -15.10 -1.70
N LEU A 94 -2.57 -14.26 -2.68
CA LEU A 94 -3.15 -14.31 -4.02
C LEU A 94 -2.61 -15.45 -4.90
N MET A 95 -1.35 -15.84 -4.73
CA MET A 95 -0.70 -16.88 -5.53
C MET A 95 -0.92 -18.29 -4.98
N ASN A 96 -0.97 -18.45 -3.63
CA ASN A 96 -0.80 -19.75 -2.99
C ASN A 96 -1.81 -20.08 -1.88
N ILE A 97 -2.66 -19.14 -1.45
CA ILE A 97 -3.58 -19.39 -0.31
C ILE A 97 -5.03 -19.30 -0.75
N GLU A 98 -5.40 -18.26 -1.50
CA GLU A 98 -6.76 -18.13 -2.04
C GLU A 98 -7.15 -19.33 -2.90
N ASN A 99 -8.46 -19.55 -3.06
CA ASN A 99 -9.00 -20.63 -3.89
C ASN A 99 -8.47 -22.01 -3.46
N GLU A 100 -8.59 -22.30 -2.16
CA GLU A 100 -8.19 -23.59 -1.56
C GLU A 100 -6.70 -23.97 -1.78
N GLY A 101 -5.84 -22.97 -1.95
CA GLY A 101 -4.41 -23.16 -2.17
C GLY A 101 -3.96 -23.10 -3.63
N GLU A 102 -4.90 -23.01 -4.58
CA GLU A 102 -4.61 -22.93 -6.01
C GLU A 102 -4.22 -21.52 -6.49
N GLY A 103 -4.51 -20.50 -5.66
CA GLY A 103 -4.37 -19.11 -6.04
C GLY A 103 -5.45 -18.63 -7.03
N ILE A 104 -5.44 -17.37 -7.36
CA ILE A 104 -6.46 -16.75 -8.25
C ILE A 104 -5.92 -16.37 -9.63
N ASN A 105 -4.76 -16.85 -9.99
CA ASN A 105 -4.14 -16.74 -11.33
C ASN A 105 -4.11 -15.28 -11.87
N LEU A 106 -3.58 -14.35 -11.07
CA LEU A 106 -3.39 -12.97 -11.50
C LEU A 106 -2.21 -12.81 -12.47
N SER A 107 -2.28 -11.76 -13.28
CA SER A 107 -1.16 -11.40 -14.14
C SER A 107 0.08 -10.99 -13.33
N ILE A 108 1.27 -11.22 -13.91
CA ILE A 108 2.54 -10.80 -13.30
C ILE A 108 2.56 -9.29 -13.04
N GLN A 109 1.96 -8.48 -13.92
CA GLN A 109 1.88 -7.04 -13.75
C GLN A 109 1.10 -6.66 -12.49
N THR A 110 -0.02 -7.35 -12.22
CA THR A 110 -0.83 -7.14 -11.00
C THR A 110 -0.06 -7.56 -9.75
N LEU A 111 0.53 -8.76 -9.77
CA LEU A 111 1.30 -9.28 -8.64
C LEU A 111 2.54 -8.42 -8.34
N ASP A 112 3.24 -7.97 -9.39
CA ASP A 112 4.41 -7.10 -9.24
C ASP A 112 4.03 -5.72 -8.70
N ALA A 113 2.92 -5.14 -9.16
CA ALA A 113 2.42 -3.87 -8.62
C ALA A 113 2.08 -4.00 -7.13
N ILE A 114 1.47 -5.12 -6.71
CA ILE A 114 1.21 -5.45 -5.30
C ILE A 114 2.52 -5.64 -4.53
N LEU A 115 3.49 -6.38 -5.07
CA LEU A 115 4.77 -6.61 -4.41
C LEU A 115 5.56 -5.33 -4.20
N CYS A 116 5.49 -4.40 -5.15
CA CYS A 116 6.30 -3.18 -5.20
C CYS A 116 5.61 -1.95 -4.61
N HIS A 117 4.40 -2.07 -4.00
CA HIS A 117 3.66 -0.89 -3.53
C HIS A 117 4.36 -0.11 -2.41
N ASN A 118 5.08 -0.76 -1.54
CA ASN A 118 5.97 -0.27 -0.46
C ASN A 118 5.94 1.27 -0.28
N GLY A 119 4.82 1.78 0.23
CA GLY A 119 4.48 3.21 0.26
C GLY A 119 5.39 4.08 1.13
N GLU A 120 6.22 3.48 1.99
CA GLU A 120 7.11 4.20 2.90
C GLU A 120 8.37 4.78 2.24
N LEU A 121 8.62 4.46 0.96
CA LEU A 121 9.78 4.96 0.23
C LEU A 121 9.35 6.00 -0.79
N GLU A 122 9.49 7.25 -0.41
CA GLU A 122 9.37 8.36 -1.34
C GLU A 122 10.54 8.32 -2.34
N LEU A 123 10.21 8.40 -3.62
CA LEU A 123 11.18 8.57 -4.69
C LEU A 123 10.94 9.93 -5.33
N LYS A 124 12.04 10.60 -5.69
CA LYS A 124 11.96 11.87 -6.44
C LYS A 124 11.32 11.67 -7.82
N GLU A 125 11.52 10.49 -8.41
CA GLU A 125 10.98 10.12 -9.71
C GLU A 125 10.60 8.65 -9.70
N TYR A 126 9.49 8.31 -10.35
CA TYR A 126 8.97 6.94 -10.45
C TYR A 126 9.11 6.44 -11.88
N HIS A 127 10.11 5.60 -12.12
CA HIS A 127 10.33 4.96 -13.42
C HIS A 127 10.11 3.45 -13.31
N PRO A 128 9.21 2.86 -14.12
CA PRO A 128 9.01 1.42 -14.13
C PRO A 128 10.24 0.72 -14.74
N LYS A 129 10.48 -0.50 -14.27
CA LYS A 129 11.54 -1.37 -14.81
C LYS A 129 10.94 -2.68 -15.29
N LYS A 130 10.89 -2.88 -16.61
CA LYS A 130 10.37 -4.11 -17.20
C LYS A 130 11.05 -5.36 -16.59
N LYS A 131 10.21 -6.32 -16.20
CA LYS A 131 10.64 -7.60 -15.62
C LYS A 131 10.06 -8.76 -16.41
N THR A 132 10.83 -9.83 -16.51
CA THR A 132 10.34 -11.14 -16.92
C THR A 132 9.66 -11.83 -15.73
N THR A 133 8.91 -12.91 -16.01
CA THR A 133 8.36 -13.77 -14.96
C THR A 133 9.43 -14.30 -14.02
N ASP A 134 10.57 -14.77 -14.55
CA ASP A 134 11.68 -15.29 -13.75
C ASP A 134 12.26 -14.20 -12.83
N LYS A 135 12.38 -12.96 -13.34
CA LYS A 135 12.86 -11.84 -12.52
C LYS A 135 11.89 -11.50 -11.41
N PHE A 136 10.58 -11.51 -11.68
CA PHE A 136 9.56 -11.31 -10.65
C PHE A 136 9.65 -12.40 -9.56
N LEU A 137 9.72 -13.66 -9.94
CA LEU A 137 9.85 -14.78 -8.99
C LEU A 137 11.14 -14.68 -8.17
N GLN A 138 12.25 -14.30 -8.81
CA GLN A 138 13.52 -14.05 -8.11
C GLN A 138 13.39 -12.91 -7.10
N ASP A 139 12.76 -11.78 -7.48
CA ASP A 139 12.52 -10.65 -6.58
C ASP A 139 11.64 -11.08 -5.39
N TYR A 140 10.57 -11.84 -5.66
CA TYR A 140 9.68 -12.38 -4.64
C TYR A 140 10.43 -13.28 -3.64
N GLU A 141 11.27 -14.21 -4.12
CA GLU A 141 12.09 -15.06 -3.26
C GLU A 141 13.14 -14.27 -2.46
N ASN A 142 13.78 -13.28 -3.08
CA ASN A 142 14.78 -12.46 -2.41
C ASN A 142 14.20 -11.66 -1.25
N CYS A 143 12.90 -11.32 -1.30
CA CYS A 143 12.22 -10.67 -0.18
C CYS A 143 12.21 -11.52 1.10
N TYR A 144 12.25 -12.84 1.00
CA TYR A 144 12.36 -13.74 2.16
C TYR A 144 13.81 -13.92 2.62
N LYS A 145 14.78 -13.82 1.69
CA LYS A 145 16.18 -14.21 1.93
C LYS A 145 17.08 -13.05 2.33
N ILE A 146 16.75 -11.82 1.89
CA ILE A 146 17.61 -10.65 2.00
C ILE A 146 16.89 -9.56 2.81
N GLU A 147 17.52 -9.13 3.90
CA GLU A 147 16.96 -8.07 4.74
C GLU A 147 16.77 -6.77 3.95
N GLY A 148 15.57 -6.19 4.08
CA GLY A 148 15.24 -4.92 3.44
C GLY A 148 15.13 -4.97 1.92
N TYR A 149 15.16 -6.16 1.29
CA TYR A 149 15.08 -6.27 -0.17
C TYR A 149 13.82 -5.64 -0.74
N THR A 150 12.70 -5.72 -0.03
CA THR A 150 11.43 -5.09 -0.44
C THR A 150 11.57 -3.59 -0.72
N LYS A 151 12.49 -2.89 -0.04
CA LYS A 151 12.76 -1.46 -0.24
C LYS A 151 13.50 -1.14 -1.55
N THR A 152 14.10 -2.13 -2.19
CA THR A 152 14.83 -1.98 -3.46
C THR A 152 13.97 -2.27 -4.68
N LEU A 153 12.74 -2.73 -4.48
CA LEU A 153 11.84 -3.12 -5.56
C LEU A 153 11.37 -1.91 -6.36
N ILE A 154 11.36 -2.08 -7.67
CA ILE A 154 10.86 -1.09 -8.65
C ILE A 154 9.71 -1.74 -9.40
N PRO A 155 8.54 -1.09 -9.54
CA PRO A 155 7.42 -1.63 -10.28
C PRO A 155 7.74 -1.93 -11.75
N ASN A 156 7.12 -2.97 -12.29
CA ASN A 156 7.28 -3.38 -13.69
C ASN A 156 6.62 -2.39 -14.68
N THR A 157 5.54 -1.72 -14.25
CA THR A 157 4.70 -0.87 -15.10
C THR A 157 4.46 0.50 -14.46
N LEU A 158 4.02 1.48 -15.26
CA LEU A 158 3.59 2.78 -14.76
C LEU A 158 2.38 2.66 -13.83
N GLU A 159 1.47 1.71 -14.11
CA GLU A 159 0.33 1.42 -13.23
C GLU A 159 0.80 1.05 -11.81
N GLY A 160 1.84 0.22 -11.69
CA GLY A 160 2.44 -0.11 -10.41
C GLY A 160 3.06 1.10 -9.70
N CYS A 161 3.69 2.00 -10.44
CA CYS A 161 4.19 3.28 -9.91
C CYS A 161 3.03 4.16 -9.40
N VAL A 162 1.93 4.22 -10.15
CA VAL A 162 0.72 4.97 -9.76
C VAL A 162 0.09 4.39 -8.49
N VAL A 163 0.00 3.07 -8.37
CA VAL A 163 -0.51 2.43 -7.13
C VAL A 163 0.35 2.80 -5.94
N ARG A 164 1.67 2.73 -6.07
CA ARG A 164 2.62 3.07 -5.01
C ARG A 164 2.48 4.50 -4.51
N ILE A 165 2.46 5.49 -5.41
CA ILE A 165 2.31 6.90 -5.00
C ILE A 165 0.91 7.18 -4.45
N SER A 166 -0.12 6.51 -4.96
CA SER A 166 -1.49 6.67 -4.51
C SER A 166 -1.71 6.15 -3.09
N ASP A 167 -0.97 5.11 -2.69
CA ASP A 167 -0.96 4.62 -1.31
C ASP A 167 -0.42 5.70 -0.36
N ILE A 168 0.72 6.33 -0.70
CA ILE A 168 1.29 7.45 0.06
C ILE A 168 0.26 8.59 0.20
N ILE A 169 -0.37 9.00 -0.90
CA ILE A 169 -1.36 10.09 -0.89
C ILE A 169 -2.56 9.74 0.00
N ALA A 170 -3.03 8.48 -0.09
CA ALA A 170 -4.21 8.03 0.63
C ALA A 170 -4.01 8.02 2.16
N TYR A 171 -2.83 7.59 2.64
CA TYR A 171 -2.61 7.58 4.09
C TYR A 171 -2.24 8.95 4.65
N LEU A 172 -1.51 9.77 3.90
CA LEU A 172 -0.99 11.04 4.42
C LEU A 172 -2.09 11.95 4.98
N GLY A 173 -3.11 12.25 4.18
CA GLY A 173 -4.21 13.10 4.61
C GLY A 173 -5.11 12.44 5.65
N ARG A 174 -5.26 11.12 5.59
CA ARG A 174 -6.13 10.37 6.49
C ARG A 174 -5.51 10.20 7.87
N ASP A 175 -4.23 9.95 7.95
CA ASP A 175 -3.53 9.78 9.22
C ASP A 175 -3.48 11.10 9.99
N ILE A 176 -3.35 12.24 9.30
CA ILE A 176 -3.48 13.58 9.91
C ILE A 176 -4.89 13.74 10.49
N GLU A 177 -5.94 13.45 9.72
CA GLU A 177 -7.33 13.57 10.16
C GLU A 177 -7.65 12.65 11.37
N ASP A 178 -7.16 11.42 11.36
CA ASP A 178 -7.35 10.48 12.47
C ASP A 178 -6.54 10.92 13.72
N ALA A 179 -5.33 11.45 13.55
CA ALA A 179 -4.54 12.01 14.65
C ALA A 179 -5.20 13.24 15.29
N GLU A 180 -5.81 14.12 14.47
CA GLU A 180 -6.62 15.25 14.98
C GLU A 180 -7.85 14.78 15.78
N ARG A 181 -8.58 13.78 15.26
CA ARG A 181 -9.75 13.18 15.94
C ARG A 181 -9.40 12.56 17.28
N LEU A 182 -8.20 12.01 17.40
CA LEU A 182 -7.68 11.42 18.63
C LEU A 182 -7.05 12.46 19.56
N ASN A 183 -7.05 13.74 19.20
CA ASN A 183 -6.39 14.83 19.93
C ASN A 183 -4.88 14.60 20.14
N LEU A 184 -4.22 13.87 19.26
CA LEU A 184 -2.78 13.66 19.27
C LEU A 184 -2.03 14.87 18.69
N ILE A 185 -2.64 15.52 17.69
CA ILE A 185 -2.17 16.77 17.09
C ILE A 185 -3.35 17.75 16.96
N LYS A 186 -3.04 19.02 16.77
CA LYS A 186 -3.99 20.06 16.40
C LYS A 186 -3.62 20.58 15.02
N LYS A 187 -4.58 21.18 14.33
CA LYS A 187 -4.36 21.76 13.00
C LYS A 187 -3.24 22.82 13.00
N GLU A 188 -3.13 23.55 14.10
CA GLU A 188 -2.10 24.59 14.31
C GLU A 188 -0.68 24.02 14.47
N ASP A 189 -0.56 22.72 14.77
CA ASP A 189 0.74 22.05 14.92
C ASP A 189 1.37 21.71 13.55
N LEU A 190 0.57 21.75 12.47
CA LEU A 190 1.07 21.52 11.11
C LEU A 190 1.94 22.72 10.66
N PRO A 191 3.16 22.47 10.16
CA PRO A 191 4.04 23.54 9.68
C PRO A 191 3.40 24.34 8.54
N LYS A 192 3.42 25.67 8.66
CA LYS A 192 2.84 26.56 7.64
C LYS A 192 3.46 26.38 6.27
N GLU A 193 4.76 26.14 6.22
CA GLU A 193 5.49 25.90 4.97
C GLU A 193 4.93 24.71 4.18
N ILE A 194 4.35 23.74 4.89
CA ILE A 194 3.70 22.56 4.27
C ILE A 194 2.25 22.90 3.92
N THR A 195 1.49 23.46 4.88
CA THR A 195 0.06 23.72 4.67
C THR A 195 -0.21 24.78 3.60
N ASP A 196 0.70 25.73 3.41
CA ASP A 196 0.61 26.76 2.37
C ASP A 196 0.81 26.15 0.95
N VAL A 197 1.47 25.00 0.84
CA VAL A 197 1.75 24.32 -0.44
C VAL A 197 0.70 23.25 -0.74
N ILE A 198 0.46 22.32 0.19
CA ILE A 198 -0.39 21.16 -0.07
C ILE A 198 -1.79 21.25 0.55
N GLY A 199 -2.05 22.27 1.37
CA GLY A 199 -3.28 22.42 2.12
C GLY A 199 -3.20 21.82 3.53
N SER A 200 -4.28 22.00 4.31
CA SER A 200 -4.36 21.60 5.71
C SER A 200 -5.47 20.60 6.01
N THR A 201 -6.25 20.23 5.01
CA THR A 201 -7.31 19.23 5.13
C THR A 201 -7.02 18.04 4.23
N ASN A 202 -7.53 16.86 4.59
CA ASN A 202 -7.40 15.66 3.78
C ASN A 202 -7.80 15.91 2.31
N LYS A 203 -8.90 16.63 2.08
CA LYS A 203 -9.37 16.97 0.73
C LYS A 203 -8.37 17.85 -0.04
N GLU A 204 -7.82 18.87 0.58
CA GLU A 204 -6.84 19.77 -0.04
C GLU A 204 -5.56 19.01 -0.36
N ILE A 205 -5.01 18.27 0.61
CA ILE A 205 -3.78 17.48 0.45
C ILE A 205 -3.92 16.49 -0.71
N VAL A 206 -4.95 15.65 -0.70
CA VAL A 206 -5.18 14.65 -1.75
C VAL A 206 -5.35 15.30 -3.11
N ASN A 207 -6.15 16.39 -3.21
CA ASN A 207 -6.37 17.09 -4.49
C ASN A 207 -5.07 17.71 -5.02
N THR A 208 -4.30 18.39 -4.17
CA THR A 208 -3.06 19.05 -4.59
C THR A 208 -2.05 18.04 -5.10
N LEU A 209 -1.85 16.93 -4.35
CA LEU A 209 -0.89 15.89 -4.76
C LEU A 209 -1.31 15.14 -6.03
N ILE A 210 -2.62 14.87 -6.22
CA ILE A 210 -3.12 14.28 -7.49
C ILE A 210 -2.84 15.22 -8.66
N MET A 211 -3.13 16.51 -8.49
CA MET A 211 -2.94 17.48 -9.56
C MET A 211 -1.47 17.69 -9.90
N ASP A 212 -0.58 17.64 -8.94
CA ASP A 212 0.88 17.72 -9.15
C ASP A 212 1.42 16.54 -9.98
N ILE A 213 0.89 15.34 -9.74
CA ILE A 213 1.29 14.15 -10.52
C ILE A 213 0.76 14.16 -11.95
N ILE A 214 -0.42 14.74 -12.18
CA ILE A 214 -1.07 14.76 -13.49
C ILE A 214 -0.47 15.83 -14.42
N ASN A 215 0.02 16.95 -13.86
CA ASN A 215 0.55 18.10 -14.61
C ASN A 215 2.05 17.99 -14.88
#